data_d54298503c3d281b8176bce8b1ca0ec2
#
_entry.id   d54298503c3d281b8176bce8b1ca0ec2
#
_cell.length_a   1.000
_cell.length_b   1.000
_cell.length_c   1.000
_cell.angle_alpha   90.00
_cell.angle_beta   90.00
_cell.angle_gamma   90.00
#
_symmetry.space_group_name_H-M   'P 1'
#
loop_
_entity.id
_entity.type
_entity.pdbx_description
1 polymer ?
#
loop_
_entity_poly.entity_id
_entity_poly.type
_entity_poly.pdbx_seq_one_letter_code
_entity_poly.pdbx_strand_id
1 'polypeptide(L)'
;MRFSIAIPQFDYDGFDAPGLRSYLARAEELGFEGGWVLEQTVGPAPLLAPLELLSYCAACTERLRLGVAVLVTSLHEPLQLASAVTAVDRLSHGRLDIGVAPGGGARNFAAFGVQKDTFISYFTEGLELMKAAWSDEPRLTFHGRFRDVDDLSVVPKPVQRPHPPIWFGGLAPKALARAVRHGDSFLGAGSSTTESFAGAVIIVSRELAEQHKDPAHFTIGKRVYLMIDDDAARARERVLAGLRRIYGDVPGLDSYPVSGTPDDVARGLAEVIDAGAQMVLLNPIGRDVPENREQMERLAAEVIPQLG
;
A
#
# COMPACT_ATOMS: atom_id res chain seq x y z
N MET A 1 -14.04 12.11 4.03
CA MET A 1 -12.85 11.59 3.31
C MET A 1 -11.95 10.85 4.31
N ARG A 2 -11.24 9.77 3.87
CA ARG A 2 -10.30 9.02 4.73
C ARG A 2 -8.87 9.35 4.33
N PHE A 3 -8.02 9.65 5.32
CA PHE A 3 -6.61 9.96 5.10
C PHE A 3 -5.73 8.97 5.85
N SER A 4 -4.82 8.34 5.14
CA SER A 4 -3.76 7.51 5.69
C SER A 4 -2.40 8.16 5.43
N ILE A 5 -1.38 7.79 6.18
CA ILE A 5 -0.03 8.37 6.07
C ILE A 5 1.01 7.28 5.78
N ALA A 6 2.03 7.58 4.99
CA ALA A 6 3.15 6.68 4.82
C ALA A 6 4.02 6.64 6.09
N ILE A 7 4.38 5.45 6.52
CA ILE A 7 5.29 5.22 7.64
C ILE A 7 6.73 5.41 7.13
N PRO A 8 7.58 6.21 7.81
CA PRO A 8 9.00 6.29 7.51
C PRO A 8 9.68 4.92 7.63
N GLN A 9 10.16 4.38 6.51
CA GLN A 9 10.61 2.99 6.37
C GLN A 9 12.08 2.89 5.93
N PHE A 10 12.66 4.00 5.44
CA PHE A 10 14.00 3.99 4.87
C PHE A 10 15.08 4.05 5.95
N ASP A 11 16.10 3.22 5.79
CA ASP A 11 17.27 3.13 6.67
C ASP A 11 18.53 3.60 5.92
N TYR A 12 18.61 4.91 5.66
CA TYR A 12 19.76 5.49 4.99
C TYR A 12 20.97 5.72 5.93
N ASP A 13 20.69 6.12 7.17
CA ASP A 13 21.70 6.55 8.14
C ASP A 13 21.56 5.84 9.52
N GLY A 14 20.89 4.69 9.53
CA GLY A 14 20.50 3.96 10.74
C GLY A 14 19.02 4.14 11.05
N PHE A 15 18.38 3.05 11.47
CA PHE A 15 16.94 3.05 11.73
C PHE A 15 16.60 3.66 13.09
N ASP A 16 15.83 4.76 13.09
CA ASP A 16 15.36 5.47 14.29
C ASP A 16 14.06 4.86 14.84
N ALA A 17 14.16 3.76 15.58
CA ALA A 17 13.00 3.11 16.20
C ALA A 17 12.26 3.99 17.23
N PRO A 18 12.93 4.76 18.11
CA PRO A 18 12.25 5.72 19.00
C PRO A 18 11.50 6.83 18.24
N GLY A 19 12.12 7.39 17.22
CA GLY A 19 11.53 8.40 16.35
C GLY A 19 10.30 7.85 15.62
N LEU A 20 10.38 6.64 15.08
CA LEU A 20 9.24 5.98 14.47
C LEU A 20 8.08 5.77 15.46
N ARG A 21 8.36 5.32 16.68
CA ARG A 21 7.30 5.20 17.71
C ARG A 21 6.60 6.53 17.97
N SER A 22 7.38 7.60 18.09
CA SER A 22 6.84 8.96 18.28
C SER A 22 6.02 9.44 17.08
N TYR A 23 6.45 9.10 15.85
CA TYR A 23 5.72 9.37 14.62
C TYR A 23 4.36 8.67 14.60
N LEU A 24 4.31 7.38 14.93
CA LEU A 24 3.09 6.58 14.96
C LEU A 24 2.08 7.09 16.00
N ALA A 25 2.56 7.40 17.21
CA ALA A 25 1.71 7.99 18.25
C ALA A 25 1.11 9.33 17.77
N ARG A 26 1.92 10.15 17.11
CA ARG A 26 1.45 11.43 16.58
C ARG A 26 0.45 11.26 15.44
N ALA A 27 0.61 10.27 14.57
CA ALA A 27 -0.36 9.95 13.53
C ALA A 27 -1.73 9.56 14.11
N GLU A 28 -1.75 8.78 15.21
CA GLU A 28 -2.99 8.46 15.93
C GLU A 28 -3.65 9.68 16.58
N GLU A 29 -2.86 10.56 17.20
CA GLU A 29 -3.35 11.81 17.80
C GLU A 29 -3.98 12.74 16.76
N LEU A 30 -3.37 12.84 15.58
CA LEU A 30 -3.84 13.68 14.48
C LEU A 30 -5.05 13.07 13.74
N GLY A 31 -5.45 11.84 14.06
CA GLY A 31 -6.64 11.20 13.51
C GLY A 31 -6.45 10.59 12.13
N PHE A 32 -5.23 10.26 11.72
CA PHE A 32 -5.03 9.46 10.51
C PHE A 32 -5.65 8.08 10.66
N GLU A 33 -6.33 7.61 9.61
CA GLU A 33 -6.99 6.29 9.62
C GLU A 33 -5.97 5.15 9.65
N GLY A 34 -4.87 5.28 8.92
CA GLY A 34 -3.88 4.21 8.82
C GLY A 34 -2.46 4.69 8.51
N GLY A 35 -1.50 3.85 8.85
CA GLY A 35 -0.10 3.97 8.50
C GLY A 35 0.31 2.87 7.50
N TRP A 36 0.98 3.24 6.41
CA TRP A 36 1.29 2.32 5.31
C TRP A 36 2.77 2.27 4.99
N VAL A 37 3.26 1.06 4.77
CA VAL A 37 4.62 0.75 4.29
C VAL A 37 4.59 0.24 2.86
N LEU A 38 5.77 0.01 2.27
CA LEU A 38 5.91 -0.61 0.95
C LEU A 38 6.93 -1.74 0.99
N GLU A 39 6.93 -2.60 -0.03
CA GLU A 39 7.92 -3.65 -0.19
C GLU A 39 8.86 -3.35 -1.34
N GLN A 40 10.15 -3.52 -1.06
CA GLN A 40 11.20 -3.65 -2.06
C GLN A 40 12.23 -4.67 -1.57
N THR A 41 11.91 -5.96 -1.67
CA THR A 41 12.80 -7.04 -1.25
C THR A 41 14.13 -7.04 -2.00
N VAL A 42 14.10 -6.62 -3.27
CA VAL A 42 15.29 -6.48 -4.11
C VAL A 42 15.26 -5.12 -4.81
N GLY A 43 16.24 -4.29 -4.54
CA GLY A 43 16.35 -2.95 -5.11
C GLY A 43 17.40 -2.11 -4.41
N PRO A 44 17.66 -0.89 -4.89
CA PRO A 44 18.70 -0.02 -4.34
C PRO A 44 18.27 0.72 -3.07
N ALA A 45 16.98 0.81 -2.77
CA ALA A 45 16.50 1.56 -1.62
C ALA A 45 16.62 0.71 -0.34
N PRO A 46 17.18 1.25 0.75
CA PRO A 46 17.34 0.54 2.01
C PRO A 46 16.02 0.54 2.79
N LEU A 47 15.09 -0.33 2.40
CA LEU A 47 13.80 -0.49 3.05
C LEU A 47 13.82 -1.65 4.03
N LEU A 48 13.29 -1.46 5.22
CA LEU A 48 13.01 -2.56 6.12
C LEU A 48 11.90 -3.45 5.56
N ALA A 49 11.96 -4.75 5.85
CA ALA A 49 10.94 -5.70 5.44
C ALA A 49 9.56 -5.30 6.03
N PRO A 50 8.51 -5.27 5.19
CA PRO A 50 7.25 -4.62 5.56
C PRO A 50 6.51 -5.30 6.71
N LEU A 51 6.41 -6.62 6.76
CA LEU A 51 5.64 -7.32 7.78
C LEU A 51 6.32 -7.30 9.16
N GLU A 52 7.65 -7.34 9.18
CA GLU A 52 8.46 -7.17 10.39
C GLU A 52 8.29 -5.76 10.96
N LEU A 53 8.35 -4.75 10.09
CA LEU A 53 8.11 -3.36 10.48
C LEU A 53 6.67 -3.15 10.96
N LEU A 54 5.67 -3.71 10.27
CA LEU A 54 4.27 -3.62 10.69
C LEU A 54 4.01 -4.34 12.01
N SER A 55 4.75 -5.43 12.32
CA SER A 55 4.69 -6.08 13.65
C SER A 55 5.16 -5.13 14.75
N TYR A 56 6.25 -4.38 14.52
CA TYR A 56 6.70 -3.34 15.42
C TYR A 56 5.66 -2.21 15.54
N CYS A 57 5.10 -1.74 14.43
CA CYS A 57 4.06 -0.72 14.42
C CYS A 57 2.81 -1.17 15.19
N ALA A 58 2.41 -2.44 15.07
CA ALA A 58 1.28 -3.00 15.80
C ALA A 58 1.46 -2.91 17.32
N ALA A 59 2.69 -3.13 17.80
CA ALA A 59 3.04 -2.99 19.22
C ALA A 59 3.13 -1.53 19.71
N CYS A 60 3.23 -0.57 18.78
CA CYS A 60 3.37 0.87 19.08
C CYS A 60 2.05 1.65 18.93
N THR A 61 0.96 1.02 18.45
CA THR A 61 -0.31 1.68 18.10
C THR A 61 -1.49 0.91 18.64
N GLU A 62 -2.60 1.62 18.88
CA GLU A 62 -3.83 1.01 19.38
C GLU A 62 -5.00 1.10 18.39
N ARG A 63 -5.06 2.15 17.57
CA ARG A 63 -6.18 2.45 16.68
C ARG A 63 -5.79 2.51 15.21
N LEU A 64 -4.56 2.94 14.91
CA LEU A 64 -4.06 3.14 13.55
C LEU A 64 -4.14 1.82 12.77
N ARG A 65 -4.85 1.81 11.65
CA ARG A 65 -4.80 0.67 10.72
C ARG A 65 -3.39 0.59 10.12
N LEU A 66 -2.96 -0.60 9.84
CA LEU A 66 -1.61 -0.87 9.34
C LEU A 66 -1.70 -1.46 7.95
N GLY A 67 -1.05 -0.85 6.98
CA GLY A 67 -1.16 -1.28 5.59
C GLY A 67 0.18 -1.51 4.90
N VAL A 68 0.19 -2.34 3.89
CA VAL A 68 1.31 -2.48 2.96
C VAL A 68 0.87 -2.19 1.52
N ALA A 69 1.60 -1.33 0.81
CA ALA A 69 1.22 -0.88 -0.53
C ALA A 69 2.40 -0.96 -1.52
N VAL A 70 2.72 -2.14 -2.05
CA VAL A 70 2.06 -3.45 -1.95
C VAL A 70 3.10 -4.54 -1.68
N LEU A 71 2.70 -5.69 -1.16
CA LEU A 71 3.50 -6.91 -1.18
C LEU A 71 3.60 -7.42 -2.63
N VAL A 72 4.79 -7.77 -3.06
CA VAL A 72 5.04 -8.45 -4.33
C VAL A 72 4.86 -9.95 -4.09
N THR A 73 3.61 -10.39 -3.94
CA THR A 73 3.28 -11.71 -3.41
C THR A 73 3.79 -12.87 -4.26
N SER A 74 4.10 -12.64 -5.55
CA SER A 74 4.76 -13.66 -6.39
C SER A 74 6.21 -13.97 -5.97
N LEU A 75 6.84 -13.14 -5.14
CA LEU A 75 8.19 -13.38 -4.61
C LEU A 75 8.18 -14.12 -3.26
N HIS A 76 7.00 -14.46 -2.74
CA HIS A 76 6.83 -15.13 -1.46
C HIS A 76 6.22 -16.53 -1.64
N GLU A 77 6.53 -17.43 -0.73
CA GLU A 77 5.80 -18.69 -0.61
C GLU A 77 4.45 -18.42 0.07
N PRO A 78 3.31 -18.75 -0.57
CA PRO A 78 1.99 -18.32 -0.11
C PRO A 78 1.60 -18.75 1.30
N LEU A 79 1.92 -19.97 1.72
CA LEU A 79 1.56 -20.42 3.06
C LEU A 79 2.41 -19.75 4.15
N GLN A 80 3.68 -19.48 3.86
CA GLN A 80 4.54 -18.71 4.77
C GLN A 80 4.06 -17.26 4.86
N LEU A 81 3.73 -16.64 3.70
CA LEU A 81 3.17 -15.30 3.67
C LEU A 81 1.83 -15.22 4.39
N ALA A 82 0.93 -16.18 4.18
CA ALA A 82 -0.36 -16.26 4.89
C ALA A 82 -0.17 -16.33 6.40
N SER A 83 0.82 -17.11 6.87
CA SER A 83 1.16 -17.19 8.29
C SER A 83 1.69 -15.88 8.84
N ALA A 84 2.62 -15.22 8.13
CA ALA A 84 3.17 -13.93 8.53
C ALA A 84 2.11 -12.82 8.59
N VAL A 85 1.24 -12.74 7.55
CA VAL A 85 0.08 -11.84 7.52
C VAL A 85 -0.85 -12.10 8.70
N THR A 86 -1.15 -13.38 9.00
CA THR A 86 -1.96 -13.76 10.15
C THR A 86 -1.33 -13.28 11.47
N ALA A 87 -0.01 -13.39 11.61
CA ALA A 87 0.69 -12.93 12.81
C ALA A 87 0.51 -11.42 13.01
N VAL A 88 0.73 -10.60 11.96
CA VAL A 88 0.54 -9.14 12.04
C VAL A 88 -0.92 -8.78 12.30
N ASP A 89 -1.87 -9.47 11.66
CA ASP A 89 -3.29 -9.24 11.88
C ASP A 89 -3.70 -9.51 13.35
N ARG A 90 -3.18 -10.57 13.93
CA ARG A 90 -3.43 -10.89 15.35
C ARG A 90 -2.73 -9.93 16.30
N LEU A 91 -1.46 -9.58 16.04
CA LEU A 91 -0.70 -8.61 16.84
C LEU A 91 -1.34 -7.21 16.83
N SER A 92 -1.94 -6.85 15.70
CA SER A 92 -2.66 -5.58 15.54
C SER A 92 -4.12 -5.64 15.97
N HIS A 93 -4.63 -6.78 16.47
CA HIS A 93 -6.04 -6.98 16.81
C HIS A 93 -7.00 -6.66 15.64
N GLY A 94 -6.66 -7.12 14.42
CA GLY A 94 -7.51 -6.98 13.24
C GLY A 94 -7.43 -5.60 12.57
N ARG A 95 -6.30 -4.89 12.67
CA ARG A 95 -6.08 -3.59 12.03
C ARG A 95 -5.24 -3.66 10.76
N LEU A 96 -4.93 -4.85 10.24
CA LEU A 96 -4.09 -5.02 9.06
C LEU A 96 -4.89 -4.90 7.76
N ASP A 97 -4.31 -4.18 6.78
CA ASP A 97 -4.71 -4.13 5.37
C ASP A 97 -3.54 -4.63 4.51
N ILE A 98 -3.79 -5.56 3.59
CA ILE A 98 -2.74 -6.10 2.73
C ILE A 98 -2.90 -5.64 1.28
N GLY A 99 -2.00 -4.80 0.83
CA GLY A 99 -1.86 -4.52 -0.60
C GLY A 99 -1.08 -5.62 -1.29
N VAL A 100 -1.53 -6.07 -2.45
CA VAL A 100 -0.92 -7.15 -3.23
C VAL A 100 -0.73 -6.75 -4.68
N ALA A 101 0.35 -7.21 -5.27
CA ALA A 101 0.58 -7.13 -6.71
C ALA A 101 1.50 -8.25 -7.18
N PRO A 102 1.41 -8.63 -8.47
CA PRO A 102 2.30 -9.64 -9.03
C PRO A 102 3.76 -9.16 -9.21
N GLY A 103 4.02 -7.88 -8.98
CA GLY A 103 5.28 -7.21 -9.31
C GLY A 103 5.31 -6.65 -10.72
N GLY A 104 6.15 -5.63 -10.93
CA GLY A 104 6.34 -4.96 -12.24
C GLY A 104 7.69 -5.27 -12.86
N GLY A 105 7.67 -5.70 -14.12
CA GLY A 105 8.89 -5.95 -14.91
C GLY A 105 9.67 -7.20 -14.50
N ALA A 106 10.52 -7.66 -15.37
CA ALA A 106 11.29 -8.92 -15.23
C ALA A 106 12.43 -8.86 -14.19
N ARG A 107 12.36 -7.95 -13.23
CA ARG A 107 13.42 -7.78 -12.24
C ARG A 107 13.39 -8.94 -11.25
N ASN A 108 14.37 -9.82 -11.36
CA ASN A 108 14.72 -10.82 -10.36
C ASN A 108 13.71 -11.95 -10.09
N PHE A 109 12.65 -12.13 -10.89
CA PHE A 109 11.74 -13.28 -10.71
C PHE A 109 12.48 -14.61 -10.69
N ALA A 110 13.55 -14.75 -11.51
CA ALA A 110 14.34 -15.97 -11.56
C ALA A 110 15.03 -16.30 -10.21
N ALA A 111 15.45 -15.29 -9.45
CA ALA A 111 16.05 -15.49 -8.12
C ALA A 111 15.06 -16.09 -7.10
N PHE A 112 13.75 -15.96 -7.36
CA PHE A 112 12.67 -16.50 -6.53
C PHE A 112 11.97 -17.70 -7.21
N GLY A 113 12.55 -18.27 -8.26
CA GLY A 113 11.99 -19.43 -8.96
C GLY A 113 10.75 -19.12 -9.81
N VAL A 114 10.37 -17.85 -9.97
CA VAL A 114 9.17 -17.44 -10.69
C VAL A 114 9.45 -17.29 -12.18
N GLN A 115 8.67 -17.96 -13.01
CA GLN A 115 8.80 -17.90 -14.47
C GLN A 115 8.07 -16.69 -15.05
N LYS A 116 8.74 -15.92 -15.91
CA LYS A 116 8.20 -14.70 -16.51
C LYS A 116 6.86 -14.91 -17.23
N ASP A 117 6.70 -16.03 -17.92
CA ASP A 117 5.50 -16.28 -18.74
C ASP A 117 4.28 -16.72 -17.91
N THR A 118 4.50 -17.16 -16.69
CA THR A 118 3.44 -17.67 -15.79
C THR A 118 3.25 -16.84 -14.52
N PHE A 119 4.01 -15.75 -14.35
CA PHE A 119 4.02 -15.01 -13.07
C PHE A 119 2.63 -14.48 -12.62
N ILE A 120 1.76 -14.13 -13.58
CA ILE A 120 0.39 -13.71 -13.26
C ILE A 120 -0.44 -14.88 -12.73
N SER A 121 -0.36 -16.06 -13.37
CA SER A 121 -1.07 -17.26 -12.91
C SER A 121 -0.52 -17.74 -11.57
N TYR A 122 0.81 -17.68 -11.41
CA TYR A 122 1.50 -18.02 -10.16
C TYR A 122 1.06 -17.11 -9.01
N PHE A 123 0.98 -15.78 -9.27
CA PHE A 123 0.46 -14.80 -8.34
C PHE A 123 -1.00 -15.07 -7.95
N THR A 124 -1.87 -15.30 -8.96
CA THR A 124 -3.31 -15.49 -8.71
C THR A 124 -3.56 -16.76 -7.90
N GLU A 125 -2.92 -17.86 -8.28
CA GLU A 125 -3.02 -19.13 -7.54
C GLU A 125 -2.48 -18.99 -6.10
N GLY A 126 -1.34 -18.29 -5.93
CA GLY A 126 -0.80 -18.03 -4.60
C GLY A 126 -1.77 -17.25 -3.71
N LEU A 127 -2.45 -16.26 -4.27
CA LEU A 127 -3.46 -15.50 -3.52
C LEU A 127 -4.69 -16.36 -3.16
N GLU A 128 -5.14 -17.22 -4.06
CA GLU A 128 -6.23 -18.16 -3.80
C GLU A 128 -5.86 -19.16 -2.71
N LEU A 129 -4.63 -19.68 -2.71
CA LEU A 129 -4.12 -20.55 -1.65
C LEU A 129 -4.04 -19.82 -0.30
N MET A 130 -3.60 -18.55 -0.28
CA MET A 130 -3.61 -17.73 0.93
C MET A 130 -5.03 -17.56 1.48
N LYS A 131 -6.00 -17.25 0.63
CA LYS A 131 -7.41 -17.12 1.03
C LYS A 131 -7.96 -18.42 1.57
N ALA A 132 -7.65 -19.55 0.93
CA ALA A 132 -8.04 -20.88 1.42
C ALA A 132 -7.41 -21.19 2.79
N ALA A 133 -6.15 -20.79 3.00
CA ALA A 133 -5.46 -20.94 4.28
C ALA A 133 -6.09 -20.10 5.41
N TRP A 134 -6.69 -18.94 5.09
CA TRP A 134 -7.38 -18.07 6.05
C TRP A 134 -8.85 -18.44 6.30
N SER A 135 -9.45 -19.28 5.46
CA SER A 135 -10.84 -19.71 5.63
C SER A 135 -11.06 -20.40 6.99
N ASP A 136 -12.33 -20.50 7.41
CA ASP A 136 -12.69 -21.13 8.67
C ASP A 136 -12.62 -22.68 8.61
N GLU A 137 -12.30 -23.23 7.43
CA GLU A 137 -12.10 -24.67 7.27
C GLU A 137 -10.96 -25.17 8.17
N PRO A 138 -11.18 -26.26 8.95
CA PRO A 138 -10.18 -26.76 9.89
C PRO A 138 -8.96 -27.38 9.19
N ARG A 139 -9.15 -27.82 7.95
CA ARG A 139 -8.14 -28.48 7.14
C ARG A 139 -8.11 -27.87 5.76
N LEU A 140 -6.90 -27.63 5.25
CA LEU A 140 -6.65 -27.05 3.93
C LEU A 140 -6.35 -28.16 2.94
N THR A 141 -7.18 -28.25 1.90
CA THR A 141 -6.89 -29.01 0.67
C THR A 141 -6.98 -28.04 -0.51
N PHE A 142 -5.96 -28.02 -1.35
CA PHE A 142 -5.87 -27.11 -2.48
C PHE A 142 -5.08 -27.77 -3.63
N HIS A 143 -5.72 -27.94 -4.78
CA HIS A 143 -5.13 -28.53 -5.96
C HIS A 143 -5.02 -27.48 -7.05
N GLY A 144 -3.84 -26.88 -7.21
CA GLY A 144 -3.54 -25.86 -8.18
C GLY A 144 -2.60 -26.36 -9.29
N ARG A 145 -2.24 -25.45 -10.17
CA ARG A 145 -1.26 -25.72 -11.24
C ARG A 145 0.19 -25.75 -10.71
N PHE A 146 0.47 -24.91 -9.73
CA PHE A 146 1.83 -24.69 -9.20
C PHE A 146 1.97 -25.26 -7.79
N ARG A 147 0.86 -25.47 -7.09
CA ARG A 147 0.87 -25.90 -5.69
C ARG A 147 -0.21 -26.94 -5.45
N ASP A 148 0.18 -27.97 -4.73
CA ASP A 148 -0.68 -29.07 -4.36
C ASP A 148 -0.56 -29.29 -2.85
N VAL A 149 -1.68 -29.20 -2.15
CA VAL A 149 -1.76 -29.28 -0.69
C VAL A 149 -2.92 -30.16 -0.32
N ASP A 150 -2.67 -31.17 0.49
CA ASP A 150 -3.69 -32.13 0.92
C ASP A 150 -3.72 -32.23 2.44
N ASP A 151 -4.91 -31.99 3.00
CA ASP A 151 -5.27 -32.21 4.40
C ASP A 151 -4.30 -31.56 5.42
N LEU A 152 -3.87 -30.31 5.21
CA LEU A 152 -3.00 -29.60 6.14
C LEU A 152 -3.78 -28.80 7.19
N SER A 153 -3.30 -28.81 8.42
CA SER A 153 -3.77 -27.88 9.46
C SER A 153 -3.04 -26.54 9.34
N VAL A 154 -3.79 -25.44 9.16
CA VAL A 154 -3.24 -24.08 9.09
C VAL A 154 -3.86 -23.24 10.20
N VAL A 155 -3.12 -23.09 11.28
CA VAL A 155 -3.53 -22.33 12.48
C VAL A 155 -2.35 -21.52 13.01
N PRO A 156 -2.57 -20.36 13.66
CA PRO A 156 -3.87 -19.73 13.91
C PRO A 156 -4.49 -19.13 12.64
N LYS A 157 -5.77 -18.79 12.70
CA LYS A 157 -6.45 -18.01 11.66
C LYS A 157 -6.34 -16.50 11.97
N PRO A 158 -6.48 -15.58 10.98
CA PRO A 158 -6.56 -14.13 11.22
C PRO A 158 -7.68 -13.76 12.20
N VAL A 159 -7.64 -12.56 12.74
CA VAL A 159 -8.75 -11.96 13.51
C VAL A 159 -9.85 -11.51 12.55
N GLN A 160 -9.47 -10.84 11.47
CA GLN A 160 -10.40 -10.34 10.46
C GLN A 160 -11.00 -11.49 9.64
N ARG A 161 -12.28 -11.37 9.28
CA ARG A 161 -13.05 -12.38 8.54
C ARG A 161 -13.61 -11.80 7.25
N PRO A 162 -13.58 -12.52 6.13
CA PRO A 162 -12.99 -13.87 5.95
C PRO A 162 -11.45 -13.86 5.95
N HIS A 163 -10.82 -12.70 5.82
CA HIS A 163 -9.37 -12.44 5.81
C HIS A 163 -9.11 -10.94 6.00
N PRO A 164 -7.87 -10.49 6.27
CA PRO A 164 -7.52 -9.07 6.20
C PRO A 164 -7.88 -8.48 4.83
N PRO A 165 -8.41 -7.24 4.77
CA PRO A 165 -8.80 -6.62 3.50
C PRO A 165 -7.65 -6.62 2.49
N ILE A 166 -7.95 -7.06 1.26
CA ILE A 166 -6.97 -7.20 0.18
C ILE A 166 -7.10 -6.01 -0.78
N TRP A 167 -6.07 -5.20 -0.81
CA TRP A 167 -5.93 -4.07 -1.73
C TRP A 167 -5.09 -4.46 -2.93
N PHE A 168 -5.55 -4.14 -4.13
CA PHE A 168 -4.77 -4.39 -5.34
C PHE A 168 -4.10 -3.12 -5.86
N GLY A 169 -2.82 -3.24 -6.23
CA GLY A 169 -2.12 -2.26 -7.04
C GLY A 169 -2.13 -2.61 -8.53
N GLY A 170 -1.97 -1.59 -9.37
CA GLY A 170 -1.83 -1.75 -10.82
C GLY A 170 -2.61 -0.70 -11.62
N LEU A 171 -2.28 -0.55 -12.92
CA LEU A 171 -2.93 0.42 -13.81
C LEU A 171 -3.44 -0.20 -15.11
N ALA A 172 -2.86 -1.34 -15.52
CA ALA A 172 -3.29 -2.00 -16.75
C ALA A 172 -4.73 -2.51 -16.63
N PRO A 173 -5.59 -2.40 -17.68
CA PRO A 173 -6.99 -2.82 -17.61
C PRO A 173 -7.18 -4.24 -17.07
N LYS A 174 -6.36 -5.19 -17.50
CA LYS A 174 -6.39 -6.58 -16.99
C LYS A 174 -6.01 -6.69 -15.51
N ALA A 175 -5.17 -5.79 -14.98
CA ALA A 175 -4.84 -5.75 -13.56
C ALA A 175 -6.00 -5.18 -12.73
N LEU A 176 -6.70 -4.17 -13.25
CA LEU A 176 -7.89 -3.58 -12.61
C LEU A 176 -9.07 -4.56 -12.59
N ALA A 177 -9.31 -5.28 -13.68
CA ALA A 177 -10.31 -6.36 -13.70
C ALA A 177 -9.99 -7.47 -12.67
N ARG A 178 -8.71 -7.82 -12.52
CA ARG A 178 -8.24 -8.76 -11.50
C ARG A 178 -8.41 -8.21 -10.08
N ALA A 179 -8.14 -6.92 -9.88
CA ALA A 179 -8.36 -6.24 -8.60
C ALA A 179 -9.81 -6.37 -8.15
N VAL A 180 -10.76 -6.11 -9.05
CA VAL A 180 -12.18 -6.29 -8.75
C VAL A 180 -12.53 -7.76 -8.49
N ARG A 181 -11.98 -8.69 -9.27
CA ARG A 181 -12.31 -10.12 -9.13
C ARG A 181 -11.82 -10.71 -7.81
N HIS A 182 -10.59 -10.43 -7.41
CA HIS A 182 -9.91 -11.11 -6.32
C HIS A 182 -9.64 -10.23 -5.09
N GLY A 183 -9.87 -8.92 -5.16
CA GLY A 183 -9.64 -7.97 -4.08
C GLY A 183 -10.91 -7.43 -3.46
N ASP A 184 -10.70 -6.69 -2.38
CA ASP A 184 -11.71 -5.94 -1.64
C ASP A 184 -11.57 -4.43 -1.88
N SER A 185 -10.43 -4.00 -2.44
CA SER A 185 -10.11 -2.59 -2.65
C SER A 185 -9.06 -2.41 -3.75
N PHE A 186 -8.99 -1.21 -4.30
CA PHE A 186 -7.97 -0.79 -5.25
C PHE A 186 -7.16 0.39 -4.71
N LEU A 187 -5.84 0.36 -4.85
CA LEU A 187 -4.96 1.47 -4.50
C LEU A 187 -4.14 1.91 -5.72
N GLY A 188 -4.44 3.10 -6.23
CA GLY A 188 -3.66 3.74 -7.28
C GLY A 188 -2.24 4.07 -6.82
N ALA A 189 -1.25 3.76 -7.67
CA ALA A 189 0.15 3.94 -7.36
C ALA A 189 0.55 5.42 -7.22
N GLY A 190 1.48 5.76 -6.33
CA GLY A 190 2.06 7.10 -6.22
C GLY A 190 2.81 7.54 -7.48
N SER A 191 3.32 6.58 -8.27
CA SER A 191 3.97 6.80 -9.56
C SER A 191 2.99 6.84 -10.73
N SER A 192 1.79 7.36 -10.54
CA SER A 192 0.80 7.63 -11.59
C SER A 192 0.18 9.01 -11.41
N THR A 193 -0.11 9.68 -12.51
CA THR A 193 -0.79 10.99 -12.50
C THR A 193 -2.23 10.87 -12.04
N THR A 194 -2.84 11.99 -11.63
CA THR A 194 -4.28 12.05 -11.29
C THR A 194 -5.15 11.66 -12.47
N GLU A 195 -4.79 12.06 -13.71
CA GLU A 195 -5.48 11.67 -14.93
C GLU A 195 -5.46 10.15 -15.16
N SER A 196 -4.28 9.51 -15.02
CA SER A 196 -4.15 8.06 -15.12
C SER A 196 -4.97 7.33 -14.06
N PHE A 197 -5.05 7.90 -12.86
CA PHE A 197 -5.87 7.37 -11.77
C PHE A 197 -7.36 7.50 -12.08
N ALA A 198 -7.82 8.66 -12.59
CA ALA A 198 -9.21 8.84 -13.03
C ALA A 198 -9.62 7.80 -14.07
N GLY A 199 -8.74 7.54 -15.05
CA GLY A 199 -8.93 6.47 -16.03
C GLY A 199 -9.06 5.07 -15.39
N ALA A 200 -8.25 4.79 -14.36
CA ALA A 200 -8.33 3.54 -13.61
C ALA A 200 -9.66 3.42 -12.84
N VAL A 201 -10.12 4.51 -12.21
CA VAL A 201 -11.43 4.56 -11.49
C VAL A 201 -12.60 4.21 -12.43
N ILE A 202 -12.59 4.75 -13.65
CA ILE A 202 -13.62 4.43 -14.66
C ILE A 202 -13.64 2.93 -14.98
N ILE A 203 -12.46 2.32 -15.16
CA ILE A 203 -12.34 0.89 -15.44
C ILE A 203 -12.81 0.06 -14.25
N VAL A 204 -12.37 0.40 -13.03
CA VAL A 204 -12.78 -0.29 -11.79
C VAL A 204 -14.30 -0.22 -11.61
N SER A 205 -14.91 0.94 -11.81
CA SER A 205 -16.35 1.13 -11.68
C SER A 205 -17.12 0.27 -12.69
N ARG A 206 -16.65 0.19 -13.94
CA ARG A 206 -17.22 -0.69 -14.96
C ARG A 206 -17.10 -2.16 -14.57
N GLU A 207 -15.91 -2.60 -14.14
CA GLU A 207 -15.65 -3.98 -13.73
C GLU A 207 -16.49 -4.39 -12.51
N LEU A 208 -16.73 -3.49 -11.55
CA LEU A 208 -17.62 -3.73 -10.42
C LEU A 208 -19.05 -4.02 -10.91
N ALA A 209 -19.55 -3.21 -11.85
CA ALA A 209 -20.88 -3.40 -12.43
C ALA A 209 -20.98 -4.73 -13.23
N GLU A 210 -19.98 -5.03 -14.07
CA GLU A 210 -19.92 -6.25 -14.87
C GLU A 210 -19.82 -7.53 -14.01
N GLN A 211 -19.14 -7.45 -12.87
CA GLN A 211 -18.98 -8.56 -11.92
C GLN A 211 -20.04 -8.58 -10.80
N HIS A 212 -21.06 -7.70 -10.88
CA HIS A 212 -22.16 -7.59 -9.91
C HIS A 212 -21.68 -7.40 -8.45
N LYS A 213 -20.56 -6.68 -8.25
CA LYS A 213 -20.05 -6.30 -6.93
C LYS A 213 -20.61 -4.95 -6.50
N ASP A 214 -20.98 -4.85 -5.22
CA ASP A 214 -21.46 -3.60 -4.63
C ASP A 214 -20.31 -2.61 -4.47
N PRO A 215 -20.36 -1.43 -5.12
CA PRO A 215 -19.33 -0.39 -4.98
C PRO A 215 -19.17 0.13 -3.55
N ALA A 216 -20.19 0.02 -2.70
CA ALA A 216 -20.12 0.43 -1.30
C ALA A 216 -19.17 -0.44 -0.46
N HIS A 217 -18.89 -1.66 -0.92
CA HIS A 217 -17.97 -2.61 -0.28
C HIS A 217 -16.61 -2.71 -0.98
N PHE A 218 -16.32 -1.82 -1.93
CA PHE A 218 -15.04 -1.80 -2.65
C PHE A 218 -14.42 -0.40 -2.59
N THR A 219 -13.43 -0.24 -1.74
CA THR A 219 -12.77 1.07 -1.57
C THR A 219 -11.78 1.35 -2.70
N ILE A 220 -11.83 2.56 -3.23
CA ILE A 220 -10.86 3.09 -4.19
C ILE A 220 -9.97 4.09 -3.47
N GLY A 221 -8.68 3.80 -3.37
CA GLY A 221 -7.67 4.67 -2.77
C GLY A 221 -6.65 5.18 -3.79
N LYS A 222 -5.94 6.23 -3.42
CA LYS A 222 -4.81 6.77 -4.19
C LYS A 222 -3.67 7.12 -3.26
N ARG A 223 -2.47 6.59 -3.55
CA ARG A 223 -1.24 7.04 -2.92
C ARG A 223 -0.73 8.29 -3.62
N VAL A 224 -0.41 9.32 -2.87
CA VAL A 224 0.07 10.62 -3.37
C VAL A 224 1.41 10.95 -2.74
N TYR A 225 2.46 11.07 -3.55
CA TYR A 225 3.73 11.65 -3.12
C TYR A 225 3.56 13.15 -2.97
N LEU A 226 4.04 13.70 -1.87
CA LEU A 226 3.86 15.13 -1.61
C LEU A 226 5.01 15.77 -0.83
N MET A 227 5.05 17.10 -0.90
CA MET A 227 5.91 17.95 -0.09
C MET A 227 5.27 19.31 0.09
N ILE A 228 5.17 19.78 1.32
CA ILE A 228 4.70 21.11 1.69
C ILE A 228 5.91 21.98 2.03
N ASP A 229 5.93 23.18 1.50
CA ASP A 229 6.87 24.22 1.88
C ASP A 229 6.20 25.59 1.68
N ASP A 230 6.65 26.64 2.38
CA ASP A 230 6.16 28.01 2.17
C ASP A 230 6.63 28.58 0.82
N ASP A 231 7.68 28.00 0.25
CA ASP A 231 8.17 28.24 -1.10
C ASP A 231 7.84 27.05 -2.00
N ALA A 232 6.93 27.25 -2.94
CA ALA A 232 6.46 26.21 -3.85
C ALA A 232 7.58 25.63 -4.74
N ALA A 233 8.56 26.46 -5.15
CA ALA A 233 9.68 25.99 -5.95
C ALA A 233 10.60 25.09 -5.12
N ARG A 234 10.85 25.44 -3.86
CA ARG A 234 11.63 24.62 -2.93
C ARG A 234 10.91 23.31 -2.59
N ALA A 235 9.60 23.34 -2.39
CA ALA A 235 8.79 22.10 -2.20
C ALA A 235 8.98 21.15 -3.39
N ARG A 236 8.87 21.68 -4.60
CA ARG A 236 9.02 20.89 -5.83
C ARG A 236 10.43 20.32 -5.96
N GLU A 237 11.45 21.09 -5.71
CA GLU A 237 12.84 20.61 -5.76
C GLU A 237 13.06 19.46 -4.76
N ARG A 238 12.60 19.63 -3.52
CA ARG A 238 12.76 18.64 -2.43
C ARG A 238 12.05 17.32 -2.76
N VAL A 239 10.80 17.35 -3.21
CA VAL A 239 10.05 16.14 -3.54
C VAL A 239 10.68 15.40 -4.72
N LEU A 240 11.13 16.12 -5.75
CA LEU A 240 11.78 15.50 -6.91
C LEU A 240 13.14 14.90 -6.55
N ALA A 241 13.94 15.57 -5.71
CA ALA A 241 15.18 15.01 -5.21
C ALA A 241 14.96 13.70 -4.43
N GLY A 242 13.93 13.65 -3.58
CA GLY A 242 13.55 12.45 -2.86
C GLY A 242 13.05 11.32 -3.78
N LEU A 243 12.21 11.65 -4.76
CA LEU A 243 11.72 10.66 -5.71
C LEU A 243 12.82 10.09 -6.61
N ARG A 244 13.82 10.90 -6.99
CA ARG A 244 15.01 10.41 -7.72
C ARG A 244 15.82 9.40 -6.91
N ARG A 245 15.88 9.53 -5.59
CA ARG A 245 16.54 8.53 -4.72
C ARG A 245 15.80 7.18 -4.75
N ILE A 246 14.47 7.19 -4.91
CA ILE A 246 13.63 5.98 -4.92
C ILE A 246 13.60 5.33 -6.31
N TYR A 247 13.43 6.13 -7.36
CA TYR A 247 13.16 5.64 -8.72
C TYR A 247 14.32 5.81 -9.70
N GLY A 248 15.31 6.62 -9.36
CA GLY A 248 16.30 7.13 -10.32
C GLY A 248 15.71 8.22 -11.22
N ASP A 249 16.43 8.57 -12.26
CA ASP A 249 15.96 9.53 -13.28
C ASP A 249 15.06 8.83 -14.29
N VAL A 250 13.77 8.78 -14.01
CA VAL A 250 12.76 8.22 -14.91
C VAL A 250 11.98 9.31 -15.60
N PRO A 251 11.64 9.16 -16.90
CA PRO A 251 10.84 10.15 -17.62
C PRO A 251 9.48 10.37 -16.95
N GLY A 252 9.05 11.64 -16.84
CA GLY A 252 7.75 12.00 -16.28
C GLY A 252 7.68 11.97 -14.75
N LEU A 253 8.80 11.76 -14.05
CA LEU A 253 8.85 11.76 -12.58
C LEU A 253 8.24 13.02 -11.95
N ASP A 254 8.37 14.13 -12.62
CA ASP A 254 7.89 15.45 -12.22
C ASP A 254 6.37 15.62 -12.30
N SER A 255 5.67 14.70 -12.94
CA SER A 255 4.20 14.69 -13.05
C SER A 255 3.50 13.92 -11.93
N TYR A 256 4.24 13.20 -11.07
CA TYR A 256 3.63 12.35 -10.05
C TYR A 256 3.30 13.07 -8.74
N PRO A 257 4.19 13.94 -8.19
CA PRO A 257 3.97 14.49 -6.86
C PRO A 257 3.04 15.71 -6.88
N VAL A 258 2.32 15.87 -5.78
CA VAL A 258 1.63 17.09 -5.41
C VAL A 258 2.56 17.87 -4.47
N SER A 259 2.95 19.08 -4.81
CA SER A 259 3.91 19.86 -4.00
C SER A 259 3.69 21.35 -4.14
N GLY A 260 4.02 22.10 -3.11
CA GLY A 260 3.92 23.55 -3.08
C GLY A 260 3.57 24.08 -1.69
N THR A 261 2.91 25.22 -1.66
CA THR A 261 2.31 25.77 -0.45
C THR A 261 1.18 24.88 0.06
N PRO A 262 0.71 25.04 1.31
CA PRO A 262 -0.46 24.31 1.80
C PRO A 262 -1.66 24.39 0.85
N ASP A 263 -1.95 25.56 0.28
CA ASP A 263 -3.05 25.76 -0.67
C ASP A 263 -2.84 25.01 -1.99
N ASP A 264 -1.60 24.96 -2.49
CA ASP A 264 -1.27 24.17 -3.69
C ASP A 264 -1.47 22.69 -3.46
N VAL A 265 -1.04 22.18 -2.28
CA VAL A 265 -1.19 20.79 -1.90
C VAL A 265 -2.67 20.45 -1.68
N ALA A 266 -3.42 21.32 -1.02
CA ALA A 266 -4.88 21.13 -0.84
C ALA A 266 -5.59 21.04 -2.18
N ARG A 267 -5.27 21.93 -3.15
CA ARG A 267 -5.83 21.91 -4.51
C ARG A 267 -5.51 20.61 -5.23
N GLY A 268 -4.24 20.17 -5.22
CA GLY A 268 -3.84 18.92 -5.87
C GLY A 268 -4.47 17.68 -5.24
N LEU A 269 -4.69 17.67 -3.92
CA LEU A 269 -5.41 16.58 -3.24
C LEU A 269 -6.93 16.62 -3.55
N ALA A 270 -7.53 17.80 -3.66
CA ALA A 270 -8.92 17.94 -4.10
C ALA A 270 -9.13 17.33 -5.50
N GLU A 271 -8.22 17.59 -6.45
CA GLU A 271 -8.26 16.96 -7.77
C GLU A 271 -8.20 15.42 -7.70
N VAL A 272 -7.40 14.86 -6.79
CA VAL A 272 -7.34 13.40 -6.56
C VAL A 272 -8.66 12.86 -5.99
N ILE A 273 -9.27 13.60 -5.08
CA ILE A 273 -10.58 13.26 -4.49
C ILE A 273 -11.67 13.31 -5.57
N ASP A 274 -11.71 14.37 -6.36
CA ASP A 274 -12.66 14.56 -7.46
C ASP A 274 -12.49 13.49 -8.56
N ALA A 275 -11.27 12.98 -8.73
CA ALA A 275 -10.99 11.83 -9.61
C ALA A 275 -11.54 10.49 -9.09
N GLY A 276 -12.14 10.46 -7.89
CA GLY A 276 -12.83 9.31 -7.33
C GLY A 276 -12.11 8.59 -6.19
N ALA A 277 -11.08 9.19 -5.59
CA ALA A 277 -10.45 8.60 -4.40
C ALA A 277 -11.39 8.71 -3.18
N GLN A 278 -11.62 7.58 -2.51
CA GLN A 278 -12.36 7.46 -1.24
C GLN A 278 -11.41 7.40 -0.03
N MET A 279 -10.15 7.06 -0.28
CA MET A 279 -9.06 7.11 0.68
C MET A 279 -7.81 7.67 0.00
N VAL A 280 -7.13 8.60 0.64
CA VAL A 280 -5.85 9.12 0.14
C VAL A 280 -4.73 8.68 1.09
N LEU A 281 -3.77 7.92 0.55
CA LEU A 281 -2.53 7.60 1.23
C LEU A 281 -1.52 8.73 0.97
N LEU A 282 -1.40 9.63 1.92
CA LEU A 282 -0.47 10.75 1.91
C LEU A 282 0.95 10.23 2.14
N ASN A 283 1.86 10.48 1.20
CA ASN A 283 3.22 10.00 1.28
C ASN A 283 4.23 11.16 1.17
N PRO A 284 4.48 11.85 2.28
CA PRO A 284 5.56 12.83 2.34
C PRO A 284 6.89 12.18 1.96
N ILE A 285 7.70 12.92 1.17
CA ILE A 285 9.01 12.46 0.72
C ILE A 285 10.10 13.23 1.49
N GLY A 286 10.07 13.08 2.81
CA GLY A 286 11.10 13.62 3.70
C GLY A 286 12.40 12.81 3.69
N ARG A 287 13.45 13.39 4.22
CA ARG A 287 14.79 12.78 4.32
C ARG A 287 14.90 11.80 5.48
N ASP A 288 14.21 12.10 6.57
CA ASP A 288 14.28 11.41 7.85
C ASP A 288 12.92 11.39 8.57
N VAL A 289 12.87 10.77 9.73
CA VAL A 289 11.64 10.69 10.55
C VAL A 289 11.18 12.07 11.03
N PRO A 290 12.06 12.97 11.53
CA PRO A 290 11.66 14.31 11.93
C PRO A 290 11.01 15.13 10.81
N GLU A 291 11.58 15.13 9.61
CA GLU A 291 11.03 15.85 8.47
C GLU A 291 9.67 15.26 8.02
N ASN A 292 9.55 13.92 7.96
CA ASN A 292 8.26 13.29 7.65
C ASN A 292 7.20 13.59 8.74
N ARG A 293 7.60 13.71 9.99
CA ARG A 293 6.71 14.12 11.08
C ARG A 293 6.23 15.57 10.90
N GLU A 294 7.13 16.50 10.60
CA GLU A 294 6.78 17.88 10.30
C GLU A 294 5.77 17.95 9.15
N GLN A 295 6.03 17.23 8.06
CA GLN A 295 5.12 17.18 6.92
C GLN A 295 3.74 16.60 7.32
N MET A 296 3.71 15.55 8.12
CA MET A 296 2.47 14.97 8.63
C MET A 296 1.67 15.97 9.49
N GLU A 297 2.34 16.71 10.36
CA GLU A 297 1.73 17.74 11.20
C GLU A 297 1.18 18.92 10.37
N ARG A 298 1.93 19.37 9.37
CA ARG A 298 1.48 20.39 8.42
C ARG A 298 0.28 19.92 7.58
N LEU A 299 0.28 18.68 7.12
CA LEU A 299 -0.87 18.10 6.41
C LEU A 299 -2.13 18.16 7.27
N ALA A 300 -2.04 17.74 8.54
CA ALA A 300 -3.17 17.71 9.45
C ALA A 300 -3.67 19.11 9.81
N ALA A 301 -2.77 20.09 10.00
CA ALA A 301 -3.12 21.43 10.45
C ALA A 301 -3.50 22.38 9.31
N GLU A 302 -2.81 22.31 8.16
CA GLU A 302 -2.88 23.33 7.12
C GLU A 302 -3.60 22.86 5.86
N VAL A 303 -3.67 21.54 5.58
CA VAL A 303 -4.16 21.00 4.30
C VAL A 303 -5.50 20.26 4.47
N ILE A 304 -5.55 19.25 5.35
CA ILE A 304 -6.74 18.41 5.53
C ILE A 304 -8.00 19.22 5.89
N PRO A 305 -7.93 20.28 6.72
CA PRO A 305 -9.11 21.11 7.02
C PRO A 305 -9.71 21.82 5.81
N GLN A 306 -8.94 22.01 4.73
CA GLN A 306 -9.42 22.64 3.49
C GLN A 306 -10.17 21.68 2.56
N LEU A 307 -10.10 20.37 2.84
CA LEU A 307 -10.68 19.32 1.98
C LEU A 307 -12.08 18.87 2.41
N GLY A 308 -12.64 19.44 3.47
CA GLY A 308 -14.01 19.21 3.93
C GLY A 308 -14.13 18.06 4.92
#